data_87d842a2c0847c9b73a4fd0c0117c987
#
_entry.id   87d842a2c0847c9b73a4fd0c0117c987
#
_cell.length_a   1.000
_cell.length_b   1.000
_cell.length_c   1.000
_cell.angle_alpha   90.00
_cell.angle_beta   90.00
_cell.angle_gamma   90.00
#
_symmetry.space_group_name_H-M   'P 1'
#
loop_
_entity.id
_entity.type
_entity.pdbx_description
1 polymer ?
#
loop_
_entity_poly.entity_id
_entity_poly.type
_entity_poly.pdbx_seq_one_letter_code
_entity_poly.pdbx_strand_id
1 'polypeptide(L)'
;MKKFASILLAGLMALSLFAGCSSEVTSTDDGSSAVQASSSGTESQAESNGSSEDAYAGLSGTLTLNGSTSMTAVCNALGEAFMAKYDGVTVEKANTGSGSAVTAVNDGTALIGDLSRKVKDDEDPDGKFTKVTIALDGIAIAVNPENPVDALTSEQIEKIFAGEITNWSEVGGDDAAITVIGREEGSGTRDGFESIFGFGEDKKCAYAAEVQETGIVVSKVASDPSAI
;
A
#
# COMPACT_ATOMS: atom_id res chain seq x y z
N MET A 1 24.54 35.40 25.58
CA MET A 1 23.33 36.25 25.53
C MET A 1 23.16 36.74 24.09
N LYS A 2 22.40 36.10 23.28
CA LYS A 2 21.97 36.56 21.93
C LYS A 2 20.46 36.28 21.81
N LYS A 3 19.71 37.36 21.65
CA LYS A 3 18.26 37.42 21.63
C LYS A 3 17.75 36.90 20.27
N PHE A 4 16.84 35.94 20.26
CA PHE A 4 16.08 35.55 19.06
C PHE A 4 14.83 36.42 18.97
N ALA A 5 14.68 37.10 17.85
CA ALA A 5 13.48 37.86 17.50
C ALA A 5 12.50 36.93 16.74
N SER A 6 11.32 36.77 17.30
CA SER A 6 10.20 36.11 16.66
C SER A 6 9.51 37.04 15.66
N ILE A 7 9.41 36.67 14.41
CA ILE A 7 8.59 37.35 13.39
C ILE A 7 7.29 36.56 13.21
N LEU A 8 6.22 37.20 13.64
CA LEU A 8 4.83 36.73 13.43
C LEU A 8 4.35 37.25 12.07
N LEU A 9 4.04 36.37 11.13
CA LEU A 9 3.44 36.73 9.86
C LEU A 9 1.97 36.27 9.85
N ALA A 10 1.09 37.23 9.99
CA ALA A 10 -0.36 37.04 9.85
C ALA A 10 -0.72 37.08 8.36
N GLY A 11 -1.21 35.96 7.80
CA GLY A 11 -1.73 35.85 6.45
C GLY A 11 -3.25 35.94 6.42
N LEU A 12 -3.74 36.92 5.69
CA LEU A 12 -5.14 37.29 5.49
C LEU A 12 -5.84 36.30 4.56
N MET A 13 -6.95 35.69 5.01
CA MET A 13 -7.85 34.89 4.17
C MET A 13 -8.72 35.79 3.30
N ALA A 14 -8.68 35.62 1.99
CA ALA A 14 -9.66 36.18 1.08
C ALA A 14 -10.67 35.10 0.66
N LEU A 15 -11.92 35.30 1.05
CA LEU A 15 -13.08 34.47 0.72
C LEU A 15 -13.62 34.94 -0.64
N SER A 16 -13.61 34.15 -1.68
CA SER A 16 -14.27 34.43 -2.95
C SER A 16 -15.49 33.52 -3.12
N LEU A 17 -16.67 34.14 -3.01
CA LEU A 17 -17.96 33.59 -3.37
C LEU A 17 -18.11 33.61 -4.90
N PHE A 18 -18.40 32.48 -5.52
CA PHE A 18 -18.91 32.42 -6.89
C PHE A 18 -20.38 32.01 -6.85
N ALA A 19 -21.22 32.98 -7.23
CA ALA A 19 -22.65 32.80 -7.47
C ALA A 19 -22.88 32.17 -8.85
N GLY A 20 -23.92 31.32 -8.91
CA GLY A 20 -24.30 30.57 -10.09
C GLY A 20 -24.91 31.42 -11.22
N CYS A 21 -24.92 30.84 -12.41
CA CYS A 21 -25.84 31.21 -13.47
C CYS A 21 -26.45 29.96 -14.08
N SER A 22 -27.74 29.88 -13.95
CA SER A 22 -28.67 29.03 -14.69
C SER A 22 -28.87 29.60 -16.09
N SER A 23 -28.85 28.77 -17.11
CA SER A 23 -29.41 29.11 -18.43
C SER A 23 -30.18 27.92 -19.00
N GLU A 24 -31.51 28.09 -18.98
CA GLU A 24 -32.43 27.33 -19.82
C GLU A 24 -32.17 27.62 -21.28
N VAL A 25 -32.21 26.59 -22.13
CA VAL A 25 -32.48 26.72 -23.57
C VAL A 25 -33.56 25.72 -23.96
N THR A 26 -34.63 26.30 -24.45
CA THR A 26 -35.86 25.72 -24.98
C THR A 26 -35.64 24.92 -26.26
N SER A 27 -36.53 23.94 -26.39
CA SER A 27 -36.87 23.05 -27.48
C SER A 27 -36.90 23.63 -28.90
N THR A 28 -36.56 22.81 -29.88
CA THR A 28 -37.38 22.62 -31.09
C THR A 28 -37.21 21.22 -31.66
N ASP A 29 -38.32 20.66 -32.04
CA ASP A 29 -38.79 19.45 -32.65
C ASP A 29 -38.19 19.19 -34.05
N ASP A 30 -37.87 17.97 -34.43
CA ASP A 30 -38.46 17.31 -35.61
C ASP A 30 -37.92 15.88 -35.86
N GLY A 31 -38.83 14.94 -36.06
CA GLY A 31 -38.80 13.96 -37.15
C GLY A 31 -38.20 12.58 -36.95
N SER A 32 -39.06 11.64 -36.53
CA SER A 32 -39.28 10.29 -37.15
C SER A 32 -38.12 9.26 -37.26
N SER A 33 -38.21 8.13 -36.57
CA SER A 33 -38.58 6.81 -37.11
C SER A 33 -38.41 5.73 -36.07
N ALA A 34 -39.48 4.95 -35.89
CA ALA A 34 -39.54 3.79 -35.01
C ALA A 34 -38.70 2.63 -35.52
N VAL A 35 -37.97 1.97 -34.62
CA VAL A 35 -37.69 0.55 -34.69
C VAL A 35 -37.92 -0.09 -33.33
N GLN A 36 -38.98 -0.86 -33.26
CA GLN A 36 -39.42 -1.65 -32.12
C GLN A 36 -38.52 -2.90 -32.03
N ALA A 37 -37.74 -3.00 -30.99
CA ALA A 37 -37.13 -4.28 -30.62
C ALA A 37 -37.59 -4.61 -29.21
N SER A 38 -38.50 -5.56 -29.11
CA SER A 38 -38.90 -6.21 -27.85
C SER A 38 -37.69 -6.98 -27.31
N SER A 39 -37.21 -6.59 -26.14
CA SER A 39 -36.44 -7.49 -25.28
C SER A 39 -37.12 -7.53 -23.93
N SER A 40 -37.70 -8.69 -23.63
CA SER A 40 -38.19 -9.06 -22.31
C SER A 40 -37.01 -9.09 -21.33
N GLY A 41 -36.81 -8.03 -20.64
CA GLY A 41 -35.93 -7.97 -19.47
C GLY A 41 -36.71 -8.49 -18.27
N THR A 42 -36.32 -9.64 -17.78
CA THR A 42 -36.69 -10.16 -16.47
C THR A 42 -36.13 -9.17 -15.44
N GLU A 43 -36.98 -8.35 -14.86
CA GLU A 43 -36.68 -7.61 -13.64
C GLU A 43 -36.40 -8.64 -12.53
N SER A 44 -35.14 -8.87 -12.26
CA SER A 44 -34.71 -9.46 -11.01
C SER A 44 -34.99 -8.42 -9.93
N GLN A 45 -36.11 -8.58 -9.25
CA GLN A 45 -36.34 -7.88 -7.98
C GLN A 45 -35.19 -8.24 -7.05
N ALA A 46 -34.28 -7.30 -6.85
CA ALA A 46 -33.42 -7.31 -5.68
C ALA A 46 -34.37 -7.17 -4.49
N GLU A 47 -34.68 -8.29 -3.85
CA GLU A 47 -35.31 -8.29 -2.54
C GLU A 47 -34.43 -7.42 -1.63
N SER A 48 -34.96 -6.26 -1.27
CA SER A 48 -34.52 -5.45 -0.16
C SER A 48 -34.62 -6.34 1.09
N ASN A 49 -33.53 -7.05 1.38
CA ASN A 49 -33.41 -7.78 2.61
C ASN A 49 -33.44 -6.78 3.74
N GLY A 50 -34.50 -6.88 4.56
CA GLY A 50 -34.77 -5.99 5.66
C GLY A 50 -33.56 -5.81 6.55
N SER A 51 -33.46 -4.65 7.17
CA SER A 51 -32.48 -4.28 8.16
C SER A 51 -32.23 -5.45 9.14
N SER A 52 -31.24 -6.26 8.87
CA SER A 52 -30.63 -7.06 9.92
C SER A 52 -30.04 -6.02 10.88
N GLU A 53 -30.59 -5.90 12.07
CA GLU A 53 -29.91 -5.24 13.18
C GLU A 53 -28.46 -5.72 13.12
N ASP A 54 -27.51 -4.77 13.11
CA ASP A 54 -26.09 -5.11 12.96
C ASP A 54 -25.74 -6.16 14.02
N ALA A 55 -25.42 -7.39 13.60
CA ALA A 55 -25.12 -8.49 14.49
C ALA A 55 -23.97 -8.17 15.48
N TYR A 56 -23.29 -7.07 15.24
CA TYR A 56 -22.18 -6.55 16.03
C TYR A 56 -22.54 -5.27 16.80
N ALA A 57 -23.82 -4.91 16.89
CA ALA A 57 -24.29 -3.79 17.71
C ALA A 57 -23.86 -4.01 19.16
N GLY A 58 -23.18 -3.02 19.76
CA GLY A 58 -22.64 -3.10 21.12
C GLY A 58 -21.26 -3.76 21.23
N LEU A 59 -20.58 -4.03 20.10
CA LEU A 59 -19.19 -4.46 20.10
C LEU A 59 -18.30 -3.42 20.80
N SER A 60 -17.43 -3.87 21.70
CA SER A 60 -16.52 -2.99 22.45
C SER A 60 -15.21 -3.70 22.81
N GLY A 61 -14.17 -2.93 23.02
CA GLY A 61 -12.84 -3.41 23.39
C GLY A 61 -11.74 -2.94 22.46
N THR A 62 -10.54 -3.47 22.63
CA THR A 62 -9.38 -3.14 21.80
C THR A 62 -9.10 -4.25 20.80
N LEU A 63 -9.02 -3.91 19.51
CA LEU A 63 -8.60 -4.76 18.42
C LEU A 63 -7.14 -4.45 18.09
N THR A 64 -6.25 -5.36 18.44
CA THR A 64 -4.82 -5.20 18.20
C THR A 64 -4.41 -5.82 16.87
N LEU A 65 -3.78 -5.02 16.02
CA LEU A 65 -3.18 -5.42 14.75
C LEU A 65 -1.67 -5.35 14.85
N ASN A 66 -0.99 -6.30 14.24
CA ASN A 66 0.46 -6.25 14.06
C ASN A 66 0.82 -6.70 12.65
N GLY A 67 1.75 -5.99 11.99
CA GLY A 67 2.15 -6.46 10.69
C GLY A 67 2.97 -5.55 9.80
N SER A 68 2.76 -5.72 8.51
CA SER A 68 3.54 -5.12 7.45
C SER A 68 3.44 -3.60 7.42
N THR A 69 4.59 -2.95 7.27
CA THR A 69 4.64 -1.49 7.05
C THR A 69 4.00 -1.09 5.72
N SER A 70 3.99 -1.97 4.71
CA SER A 70 3.30 -1.74 3.44
C SER A 70 1.77 -1.67 3.60
N MET A 71 1.23 -2.33 4.62
CA MET A 71 -0.19 -2.36 4.92
C MET A 71 -0.67 -1.19 5.79
N THR A 72 0.24 -0.34 6.29
CA THR A 72 -0.08 0.71 7.27
C THR A 72 -1.22 1.61 6.83
N ALA A 73 -1.18 2.14 5.61
CA ALA A 73 -2.22 3.06 5.12
C ALA A 73 -3.59 2.37 5.02
N VAL A 74 -3.63 1.16 4.49
CA VAL A 74 -4.86 0.37 4.33
C VAL A 74 -5.44 0.00 5.70
N CYS A 75 -4.60 -0.53 6.59
CA CYS A 75 -5.06 -0.93 7.93
C CYS A 75 -5.52 0.26 8.77
N ASN A 76 -4.86 1.41 8.67
CA ASN A 76 -5.32 2.62 9.36
C ASN A 76 -6.70 3.07 8.84
N ALA A 77 -6.88 3.14 7.51
CA ALA A 77 -8.16 3.53 6.93
C ALA A 77 -9.30 2.55 7.31
N LEU A 78 -9.02 1.25 7.28
CA LEU A 78 -9.99 0.22 7.72
C LEU A 78 -10.28 0.32 9.22
N GLY A 79 -9.26 0.55 10.04
CA GLY A 79 -9.41 0.74 11.49
C GLY A 79 -10.24 1.97 11.84
N GLU A 80 -9.99 3.10 11.18
CA GLU A 80 -10.76 4.33 11.34
C GLU A 80 -12.24 4.11 10.95
N ALA A 81 -12.48 3.48 9.80
CA ALA A 81 -13.84 3.15 9.35
C ALA A 81 -14.54 2.18 10.31
N PHE A 82 -13.82 1.23 10.88
CA PHE A 82 -14.36 0.27 11.85
C PHE A 82 -14.73 0.95 13.17
N MET A 83 -13.83 1.81 13.69
CA MET A 83 -14.11 2.60 14.90
C MET A 83 -15.27 3.59 14.70
N ALA A 84 -15.39 4.18 13.50
CA ALA A 84 -16.51 5.06 13.16
C ALA A 84 -17.87 4.31 13.12
N LYS A 85 -17.84 3.01 12.82
CA LYS A 85 -19.04 2.17 12.80
C LYS A 85 -19.39 1.60 14.17
N TYR A 86 -18.40 1.36 15.01
CA TYR A 86 -18.54 0.72 16.32
C TYR A 86 -17.87 1.56 17.41
N ASP A 87 -18.59 2.48 18.00
CA ASP A 87 -18.11 3.51 18.95
C ASP A 87 -17.39 2.90 20.19
N GLY A 88 -17.71 1.65 20.54
CA GLY A 88 -17.08 0.96 21.68
C GLY A 88 -15.74 0.31 21.37
N VAL A 89 -15.27 0.35 20.11
CA VAL A 89 -14.05 -0.35 19.69
C VAL A 89 -12.90 0.65 19.50
N THR A 90 -11.73 0.26 19.99
CA THR A 90 -10.45 0.90 19.68
C THR A 90 -9.62 -0.02 18.79
N VAL A 91 -9.03 0.49 17.72
CA VAL A 91 -8.11 -0.26 16.86
C VAL A 91 -6.69 0.26 17.08
N GLU A 92 -5.78 -0.63 17.46
CA GLU A 92 -4.37 -0.34 17.68
C GLU A 92 -3.53 -1.14 16.69
N LYS A 93 -2.60 -0.46 15.97
CA LYS A 93 -1.73 -1.11 15.00
C LYS A 93 -0.26 -0.90 15.33
N ALA A 94 0.49 -2.02 15.36
CA ALA A 94 1.95 -2.04 15.36
C ALA A 94 2.48 -2.43 13.97
N ASN A 95 3.56 -1.78 13.53
CA ASN A 95 4.19 -1.99 12.23
C ASN A 95 5.55 -2.64 12.42
N THR A 96 5.61 -3.98 12.49
CA THR A 96 6.81 -4.74 12.84
C THR A 96 7.28 -5.70 11.75
N GLY A 97 6.59 -5.71 10.62
CA GLY A 97 6.86 -6.62 9.50
C GLY A 97 5.96 -7.87 9.47
N SER A 98 5.85 -8.49 8.29
CA SER A 98 4.97 -9.64 8.08
C SER A 98 5.35 -10.86 8.90
N GLY A 99 6.65 -11.13 9.09
CA GLY A 99 7.11 -12.25 9.92
C GLY A 99 6.75 -12.08 11.39
N SER A 100 6.95 -10.87 11.94
CA SER A 100 6.58 -10.55 13.32
C SER A 100 5.08 -10.58 13.56
N ALA A 101 4.26 -10.31 12.54
CA ALA A 101 2.81 -10.41 12.60
C ALA A 101 2.36 -11.83 12.93
N VAL A 102 2.95 -12.82 12.25
CA VAL A 102 2.65 -14.24 12.48
C VAL A 102 2.98 -14.64 13.92
N THR A 103 4.15 -14.24 14.40
CA THR A 103 4.57 -14.48 15.79
C THR A 103 3.61 -13.83 16.77
N ALA A 104 3.21 -12.57 16.55
CA ALA A 104 2.33 -11.84 17.44
C ALA A 104 0.93 -12.47 17.54
N VAL A 105 0.41 -13.03 16.44
CA VAL A 105 -0.87 -13.76 16.46
C VAL A 105 -0.73 -15.10 17.17
N ASN A 106 0.35 -15.84 16.93
CA ASN A 106 0.63 -17.09 17.62
C ASN A 106 0.74 -16.92 19.14
N ASP A 107 1.40 -15.85 19.57
CA ASP A 107 1.62 -15.54 20.99
C ASP A 107 0.40 -14.87 21.65
N GLY A 108 -0.62 -14.53 20.87
CA GLY A 108 -1.82 -13.84 21.35
C GLY A 108 -1.59 -12.37 21.72
N THR A 109 -0.47 -11.77 21.31
CA THR A 109 -0.18 -10.34 21.52
C THR A 109 -0.84 -9.43 20.47
N ALA A 110 -1.27 -10.00 19.36
CA ALA A 110 -2.15 -9.36 18.39
C ALA A 110 -3.32 -10.29 18.04
N LEU A 111 -4.49 -9.71 17.81
CA LEU A 111 -5.68 -10.43 17.36
C LEU A 111 -5.68 -10.64 15.84
N ILE A 112 -5.08 -9.72 15.10
CA ILE A 112 -4.99 -9.76 13.63
C ILE A 112 -3.53 -9.52 13.22
N GLY A 113 -3.03 -10.41 12.35
CA GLY A 113 -1.77 -10.21 11.64
C GLY A 113 -2.04 -9.68 10.22
N ASP A 114 -1.44 -8.57 9.85
CA ASP A 114 -1.53 -8.05 8.49
C ASP A 114 -0.21 -8.26 7.73
N LEU A 115 -0.30 -8.95 6.60
CA LEU A 115 0.85 -9.38 5.82
C LEU A 115 0.78 -8.86 4.39
N SER A 116 1.91 -8.46 3.83
CA SER A 116 2.09 -8.15 2.40
C SER A 116 2.62 -9.35 1.61
N ARG A 117 2.43 -10.54 2.12
CA ARG A 117 2.71 -11.83 1.49
C ARG A 117 1.77 -12.91 2.02
N LYS A 118 1.82 -14.08 1.45
CA LYS A 118 1.14 -15.25 2.04
C LYS A 118 1.83 -15.68 3.34
N VAL A 119 1.06 -16.27 4.25
CA VAL A 119 1.61 -17.01 5.38
C VAL A 119 2.37 -18.21 4.83
N LYS A 120 3.61 -18.42 5.27
CA LYS A 120 4.44 -19.56 4.85
C LYS A 120 3.91 -20.85 5.50
N ASP A 121 4.20 -22.00 4.87
CA ASP A 121 3.69 -23.28 5.38
C ASP A 121 4.25 -23.65 6.75
N ASP A 122 5.50 -23.28 7.02
CA ASP A 122 6.17 -23.45 8.30
C ASP A 122 5.68 -22.48 9.40
N GLU A 123 5.07 -21.36 9.02
CA GLU A 123 4.46 -20.41 9.95
C GLU A 123 3.09 -20.83 10.46
N ASP A 124 2.39 -21.72 9.76
CA ASP A 124 1.07 -22.24 10.12
C ASP A 124 0.92 -23.71 9.72
N PRO A 125 1.78 -24.59 10.27
CA PRO A 125 1.84 -26.00 9.89
C PRO A 125 0.55 -26.77 10.22
N ASP A 126 -0.18 -26.31 11.23
CA ASP A 126 -1.44 -26.94 11.65
C ASP A 126 -2.68 -26.31 11.01
N GLY A 127 -2.54 -25.26 10.19
CA GLY A 127 -3.63 -24.56 9.53
C GLY A 127 -4.60 -23.86 10.48
N LYS A 128 -4.08 -23.30 11.59
CA LYS A 128 -4.90 -22.67 12.65
C LYS A 128 -5.40 -21.27 12.28
N PHE A 129 -4.71 -20.59 11.39
CA PHE A 129 -5.06 -19.21 11.03
C PHE A 129 -6.25 -19.14 10.06
N THR A 130 -7.17 -18.27 10.35
CA THR A 130 -8.14 -17.82 9.35
C THR A 130 -7.46 -16.80 8.45
N LYS A 131 -7.25 -17.15 7.18
CA LYS A 131 -6.53 -16.32 6.19
C LYS A 131 -7.53 -15.62 5.26
N VAL A 132 -7.52 -14.30 5.25
CA VAL A 132 -8.40 -13.48 4.41
C VAL A 132 -7.55 -12.61 3.50
N THR A 133 -7.69 -12.79 2.19
CA THR A 133 -7.06 -11.91 1.20
C THR A 133 -7.94 -10.69 0.99
N ILE A 134 -7.43 -9.50 1.36
CA ILE A 134 -8.18 -8.24 1.25
C ILE A 134 -7.89 -7.47 -0.03
N ALA A 135 -6.70 -7.66 -0.63
CA ALA A 135 -6.30 -7.03 -1.88
C ALA A 135 -5.17 -7.82 -2.55
N LEU A 136 -4.92 -7.52 -3.82
CA LEU A 136 -3.70 -7.89 -4.52
C LEU A 136 -2.76 -6.69 -4.53
N ASP A 137 -1.47 -6.97 -4.48
CA ASP A 137 -0.40 -5.99 -4.35
C ASP A 137 0.61 -6.17 -5.49
N GLY A 138 1.39 -5.13 -5.78
CA GLY A 138 2.51 -5.15 -6.70
C GLY A 138 3.75 -4.55 -6.06
N ILE A 139 4.92 -5.18 -6.29
CA ILE A 139 6.21 -4.67 -5.82
C ILE A 139 6.81 -3.82 -6.94
N ALA A 140 7.02 -2.54 -6.67
CA ALA A 140 7.67 -1.62 -7.60
C ALA A 140 9.17 -1.54 -7.32
N ILE A 141 9.95 -1.50 -8.38
CA ILE A 141 11.37 -1.11 -8.30
C ILE A 141 11.44 0.40 -8.46
N ALA A 142 12.01 1.06 -7.48
CA ALA A 142 12.15 2.52 -7.48
C ALA A 142 13.58 2.92 -7.78
N VAL A 143 13.74 3.95 -8.60
CA VAL A 143 15.02 4.63 -8.86
C VAL A 143 14.88 6.12 -8.57
N ASN A 144 15.99 6.80 -8.34
CA ASN A 144 15.97 8.25 -8.17
C ASN A 144 15.52 8.94 -9.48
N PRO A 145 14.69 9.99 -9.44
CA PRO A 145 14.23 10.70 -10.64
C PRO A 145 15.35 11.39 -11.44
N GLU A 146 16.53 11.60 -10.86
CA GLU A 146 17.72 12.12 -11.57
C GLU A 146 18.49 11.01 -12.28
N ASN A 147 18.17 9.73 -12.07
CA ASN A 147 18.79 8.62 -12.77
C ASN A 147 18.27 8.56 -14.22
N PRO A 148 19.15 8.55 -15.23
CA PRO A 148 18.73 8.57 -16.64
C PRO A 148 18.19 7.22 -17.16
N VAL A 149 18.21 6.16 -16.36
CA VAL A 149 17.72 4.83 -16.75
C VAL A 149 16.20 4.79 -16.66
N ASP A 150 15.53 4.75 -17.80
CA ASP A 150 14.06 4.75 -17.89
C ASP A 150 13.44 3.34 -17.73
N ALA A 151 14.20 2.30 -18.04
CA ALA A 151 13.71 0.93 -17.99
C ALA A 151 14.81 -0.08 -17.69
N LEU A 152 14.46 -1.12 -16.96
CA LEU A 152 15.30 -2.28 -16.69
C LEU A 152 14.54 -3.56 -17.03
N THR A 153 15.21 -4.52 -17.62
CA THR A 153 14.64 -5.87 -17.76
C THR A 153 14.66 -6.61 -16.43
N SER A 154 13.82 -7.62 -16.29
CA SER A 154 13.83 -8.48 -15.08
C SER A 154 15.20 -9.12 -14.84
N GLU A 155 15.91 -9.51 -15.88
CA GLU A 155 17.27 -10.04 -15.79
C GLU A 155 18.27 -9.02 -15.27
N GLN A 156 18.17 -7.76 -15.74
CA GLN A 156 19.02 -6.68 -15.22
C GLN A 156 18.74 -6.38 -13.75
N ILE A 157 17.48 -6.34 -13.35
CA ILE A 157 17.09 -6.16 -11.95
C ILE A 157 17.67 -7.28 -11.09
N GLU A 158 17.49 -8.54 -11.53
CA GLU A 158 18.04 -9.71 -10.84
C GLU A 158 19.57 -9.60 -10.65
N LYS A 159 20.30 -9.26 -11.73
CA LYS A 159 21.75 -9.11 -11.69
C LYS A 159 22.24 -7.95 -10.81
N ILE A 160 21.51 -6.81 -10.83
CA ILE A 160 21.80 -5.68 -9.93
C ILE A 160 21.65 -6.12 -8.48
N PHE A 161 20.53 -6.74 -8.14
CA PHE A 161 20.29 -7.17 -6.77
C PHE A 161 21.17 -8.36 -6.34
N ALA A 162 21.66 -9.17 -7.29
CA ALA A 162 22.68 -10.18 -7.04
C ALA A 162 24.11 -9.60 -6.87
N GLY A 163 24.32 -8.33 -7.19
CA GLY A 163 25.64 -7.69 -7.18
C GLY A 163 26.52 -8.08 -8.37
N GLU A 164 25.93 -8.61 -9.45
CA GLU A 164 26.63 -8.95 -10.70
C GLU A 164 26.77 -7.73 -11.61
N ILE A 165 25.78 -6.82 -11.60
CA ILE A 165 25.83 -5.49 -12.21
C ILE A 165 25.95 -4.49 -11.07
N THR A 166 27.04 -3.71 -11.07
CA THR A 166 27.36 -2.82 -9.95
C THR A 166 27.53 -1.35 -10.38
N ASN A 167 27.43 -1.08 -11.66
CA ASN A 167 27.56 0.27 -12.21
C ASN A 167 26.40 0.55 -13.17
N TRP A 168 25.80 1.72 -13.06
CA TRP A 168 24.67 2.14 -13.91
C TRP A 168 25.04 2.19 -15.40
N SER A 169 26.31 2.43 -15.76
CA SER A 169 26.77 2.40 -17.16
C SER A 169 26.58 1.05 -17.84
N GLU A 170 26.52 -0.05 -17.09
CA GLU A 170 26.29 -1.40 -17.61
C GLU A 170 24.84 -1.60 -18.11
N VAL A 171 23.93 -0.73 -17.69
CA VAL A 171 22.50 -0.76 -18.06
C VAL A 171 22.02 0.52 -18.75
N GLY A 172 22.96 1.33 -19.27
CA GLY A 172 22.65 2.53 -20.06
C GLY A 172 22.53 3.82 -19.27
N GLY A 173 22.92 3.82 -18.01
CA GLY A 173 23.00 4.99 -17.15
C GLY A 173 24.39 5.65 -17.15
N ASP A 174 24.58 6.54 -16.19
CA ASP A 174 25.86 7.23 -15.96
C ASP A 174 26.93 6.29 -15.38
N ASP A 175 28.20 6.68 -15.46
CA ASP A 175 29.30 5.97 -14.82
C ASP A 175 29.29 6.24 -13.32
N ALA A 176 28.40 5.53 -12.61
CA ALA A 176 28.19 5.62 -11.17
C ALA A 176 27.89 4.24 -10.57
N ALA A 177 28.44 3.98 -9.38
CA ALA A 177 28.15 2.73 -8.66
C ALA A 177 26.69 2.66 -8.24
N ILE A 178 26.08 1.48 -8.36
CA ILE A 178 24.68 1.26 -7.92
C ILE A 178 24.62 1.07 -6.41
N THR A 179 23.74 1.84 -5.75
CA THR A 179 23.43 1.66 -4.32
C THR A 179 22.13 0.87 -4.18
N VAL A 180 22.23 -0.41 -3.86
CA VAL A 180 21.06 -1.30 -3.72
C VAL A 180 20.47 -1.15 -2.32
N ILE A 181 19.21 -0.69 -2.23
CA ILE A 181 18.47 -0.53 -0.97
C ILE A 181 17.46 -1.65 -0.84
N GLY A 182 17.57 -2.43 0.23
CA GLY A 182 16.66 -3.51 0.55
C GLY A 182 15.85 -3.26 1.82
N ARG A 183 14.90 -4.16 2.04
CA ARG A 183 14.14 -4.23 3.27
C ARG A 183 14.79 -5.21 4.24
N GLU A 184 14.48 -5.07 5.49
CA GLU A 184 14.90 -5.92 6.60
C GLU A 184 14.44 -7.36 6.44
N GLU A 185 15.08 -8.28 7.13
CA GLU A 185 14.61 -9.67 7.25
C GLU A 185 13.23 -9.71 7.92
N GLY A 186 12.34 -10.58 7.41
CA GLY A 186 10.94 -10.66 7.85
C GLY A 186 9.99 -9.64 7.19
N SER A 187 10.50 -8.78 6.30
CA SER A 187 9.66 -7.94 5.46
C SER A 187 8.93 -8.78 4.41
N GLY A 188 7.59 -8.70 4.39
CA GLY A 188 6.80 -9.37 3.36
C GLY A 188 7.06 -8.86 1.95
N THR A 189 7.43 -7.58 1.79
CA THR A 189 7.84 -6.99 0.51
C THR A 189 9.16 -7.58 0.04
N ARG A 190 10.15 -7.72 0.95
CA ARG A 190 11.42 -8.40 0.64
C ARG A 190 11.19 -9.86 0.27
N ASP A 191 10.45 -10.60 1.09
CA ASP A 191 10.12 -12.01 0.83
C ASP A 191 9.44 -12.19 -0.55
N GLY A 192 8.53 -11.30 -0.91
CA GLY A 192 7.86 -11.30 -2.22
C GLY A 192 8.83 -11.03 -3.37
N PHE A 193 9.67 -10.01 -3.24
CA PHE A 193 10.70 -9.67 -4.22
C PHE A 193 11.70 -10.83 -4.42
N GLU A 194 12.26 -11.34 -3.34
CA GLU A 194 13.24 -12.43 -3.38
C GLU A 194 12.63 -13.69 -4.00
N SER A 195 11.37 -14.00 -3.69
CA SER A 195 10.64 -15.13 -4.30
C SER A 195 10.44 -14.98 -5.81
N ILE A 196 10.14 -13.76 -6.31
CA ILE A 196 9.96 -13.48 -7.74
C ILE A 196 11.25 -13.71 -8.53
N PHE A 197 12.40 -13.32 -7.98
CA PHE A 197 13.71 -13.39 -8.62
C PHE A 197 14.52 -14.63 -8.21
N GLY A 198 13.95 -15.53 -7.42
CA GLY A 198 14.61 -16.77 -6.99
C GLY A 198 15.80 -16.55 -6.04
N PHE A 199 15.79 -15.45 -5.28
CA PHE A 199 16.71 -15.26 -4.17
C PHE A 199 16.31 -16.14 -2.98
N GLY A 200 17.30 -16.61 -2.21
CA GLY A 200 17.11 -17.50 -1.07
C GLY A 200 18.42 -17.87 -0.40
N GLU A 201 18.53 -19.08 0.12
CA GLU A 201 19.75 -19.53 0.82
C GLU A 201 20.97 -19.59 -0.09
N ASP A 202 20.80 -20.07 -1.32
CA ASP A 202 21.89 -20.28 -2.28
C ASP A 202 22.25 -19.00 -3.07
N LYS A 203 21.32 -18.07 -3.20
CA LYS A 203 21.49 -16.82 -3.94
C LYS A 203 20.94 -15.66 -3.13
N LYS A 204 21.80 -14.81 -2.62
CA LYS A 204 21.46 -13.69 -1.75
C LYS A 204 21.46 -12.36 -2.49
N CYS A 205 20.59 -11.44 -2.08
CA CYS A 205 20.67 -10.06 -2.51
C CYS A 205 21.90 -9.36 -1.90
N ALA A 206 22.56 -8.55 -2.72
CA ALA A 206 23.72 -7.73 -2.33
C ALA A 206 23.29 -6.32 -1.92
N TYR A 207 22.49 -6.22 -0.85
CA TYR A 207 22.02 -4.92 -0.34
C TYR A 207 23.19 -4.09 0.20
N ALA A 208 23.31 -2.84 -0.25
CA ALA A 208 24.21 -1.85 0.33
C ALA A 208 23.64 -1.30 1.67
N ALA A 209 22.32 -1.27 1.78
CA ALA A 209 21.64 -0.94 3.03
C ALA A 209 20.31 -1.68 3.16
N GLU A 210 19.98 -2.11 4.37
CA GLU A 210 18.69 -2.67 4.73
C GLU A 210 17.92 -1.70 5.64
N VAL A 211 16.62 -1.54 5.41
CA VAL A 211 15.78 -0.58 6.16
C VAL A 211 14.45 -1.21 6.56
N GLN A 212 13.91 -0.74 7.71
CA GLN A 212 12.75 -1.37 8.35
C GLN A 212 11.38 -0.92 7.82
N GLU A 213 11.32 0.17 7.06
CA GLU A 213 10.04 0.74 6.62
C GLU A 213 10.05 1.09 5.12
N THR A 214 8.91 0.87 4.46
CA THR A 214 8.72 1.24 3.05
C THR A 214 9.00 2.72 2.80
N GLY A 215 8.57 3.61 3.70
CA GLY A 215 8.82 5.04 3.60
C GLY A 215 10.30 5.41 3.66
N ILE A 216 11.11 4.63 4.39
CA ILE A 216 12.58 4.85 4.47
C ILE A 216 13.24 4.45 3.14
N VAL A 217 12.79 3.36 2.49
CA VAL A 217 13.27 3.00 1.14
C VAL A 217 13.05 4.17 0.19
N VAL A 218 11.81 4.68 0.12
CA VAL A 218 11.45 5.82 -0.76
C VAL A 218 12.34 7.03 -0.47
N SER A 219 12.55 7.37 0.80
CA SER A 219 13.38 8.51 1.20
C SER A 219 14.85 8.34 0.82
N LYS A 220 15.40 7.13 0.99
CA LYS A 220 16.80 6.85 0.60
C LYS A 220 16.99 6.91 -0.91
N VAL A 221 16.10 6.28 -1.67
CA VAL A 221 16.15 6.33 -3.14
C VAL A 221 15.99 7.78 -3.64
N ALA A 222 15.07 8.56 -3.06
CA ALA A 222 14.88 9.95 -3.43
C ALA A 222 16.09 10.86 -3.11
N SER A 223 16.92 10.49 -2.14
CA SER A 223 18.08 11.30 -1.73
C SER A 223 19.41 10.88 -2.36
N ASP A 224 19.46 9.75 -3.08
CA ASP A 224 20.68 9.22 -3.70
C ASP A 224 20.39 8.91 -5.19
N PRO A 225 20.96 9.70 -6.15
CA PRO A 225 20.82 9.45 -7.59
C PRO A 225 21.30 8.06 -8.04
N SER A 226 22.17 7.42 -7.26
CA SER A 226 22.71 6.08 -7.55
C SER A 226 21.89 4.95 -6.97
N ALA A 227 20.84 5.24 -6.19
CA ALA A 227 20.05 4.22 -5.48
C ALA A 227 18.97 3.57 -6.36
N ILE A 228 18.74 2.28 -6.05
CA ILE A 228 17.65 1.45 -6.55
C ILE A 228 17.00 0.70 -5.39
#